data_7d1a1ea5db45148ae2c9b2aff48fe172
#
_entry.id   7d1a1ea5db45148ae2c9b2aff48fe172
#
_cell.length_a   1.000
_cell.length_b   1.000
_cell.length_c   1.000
_cell.angle_alpha   90.00
_cell.angle_beta   90.00
_cell.angle_gamma   90.00
#
_symmetry.space_group_name_H-M   'P 1'
#
loop_
_entity.id
_entity.type
_entity.pdbx_description
1 polymer ?
#
loop_
_entity_poly.entity_id
_entity_poly.type
_entity_poly.pdbx_seq_one_letter_code
_entity_poly.pdbx_strand_id
1 'polypeptide(L)'
;MKNKYLIIIPFFLVIHDLSSKSLASEVKIESDKVEFLNDSKNISFLSNVNINSSYVEISASSAIYDDKKEVISISGDPSTIKSYKENNFFNGEAEKILFFSDEKVHLVGNASIKFEKISINSNLIIFNPRTGKITSDN
;
A
#
# COMPACT_ATOMS: atom_id res chain seq x y z
N MET A 1 22.58 -11.56 11.83
CA MET A 1 21.74 -11.31 10.64
C MET A 1 20.29 -11.43 11.03
N LYS A 2 19.52 -10.38 10.79
CA LYS A 2 18.06 -10.45 10.96
C LYS A 2 17.48 -11.18 9.74
N ASN A 3 16.80 -12.29 9.95
CA ASN A 3 16.05 -12.95 8.89
C ASN A 3 14.82 -12.11 8.57
N LYS A 4 14.69 -11.70 7.33
CA LYS A 4 13.47 -11.05 6.84
C LYS A 4 12.53 -12.10 6.27
N TYR A 5 11.26 -11.96 6.58
CA TYR A 5 10.19 -12.75 5.97
C TYR A 5 9.66 -12.02 4.75
N LEU A 6 9.62 -12.71 3.62
CA LEU A 6 9.03 -12.22 2.36
C LEU A 6 7.71 -12.95 2.13
N ILE A 7 6.63 -12.18 1.97
CA ILE A 7 5.33 -12.73 1.59
C ILE A 7 4.85 -12.03 0.32
N ILE A 8 4.42 -12.84 -0.63
CA ILE A 8 3.80 -12.39 -1.88
C ILE A 8 2.31 -12.59 -1.75
N ILE A 9 1.56 -11.50 -1.84
CA ILE A 9 0.10 -11.53 -1.78
C ILE A 9 -0.43 -11.29 -3.18
N PRO A 10 -1.09 -12.30 -3.80
CA PRO A 10 -1.82 -12.08 -5.03
C PRO A 10 -3.14 -11.38 -4.71
N PHE A 11 -3.32 -10.16 -5.17
CA PHE A 11 -4.62 -9.53 -5.21
C PHE A 11 -5.36 -10.04 -6.45
N PHE A 12 -6.19 -11.08 -6.28
CA PHE A 12 -7.03 -11.59 -7.35
C PHE A 12 -8.39 -10.91 -7.36
N LEU A 13 -8.69 -10.25 -8.47
CA LEU A 13 -10.06 -10.14 -8.93
C LEU A 13 -10.36 -11.40 -9.73
N VAL A 14 -11.16 -12.32 -9.18
CA VAL A 14 -11.72 -13.41 -9.95
C VAL A 14 -12.83 -12.83 -10.83
N ILE A 15 -12.46 -12.32 -11.98
CA ILE A 15 -13.44 -12.00 -13.02
C ILE A 15 -13.68 -13.31 -13.77
N HIS A 16 -14.87 -13.85 -13.63
CA HIS A 16 -15.32 -14.98 -14.41
C HIS A 16 -15.61 -14.60 -15.88
N ASP A 17 -14.69 -13.89 -16.50
CA ASP A 17 -14.75 -13.63 -17.93
C ASP A 17 -13.51 -14.17 -18.61
N LEU A 18 -13.72 -15.18 -19.44
CA LEU A 18 -12.73 -15.96 -20.16
C LEU A 18 -11.87 -15.18 -21.18
N SER A 19 -12.00 -13.86 -21.27
CA SER A 19 -11.37 -13.10 -22.35
C SER A 19 -10.37 -12.00 -21.91
N SER A 20 -10.20 -11.73 -20.64
CA SER A 20 -9.17 -10.78 -20.19
C SER A 20 -8.23 -11.44 -19.19
N LYS A 21 -7.00 -11.69 -19.61
CA LYS A 21 -5.88 -11.89 -18.68
C LYS A 21 -5.64 -10.57 -17.96
N SER A 22 -6.42 -10.26 -16.93
CA SER A 22 -5.99 -9.26 -15.97
C SER A 22 -4.77 -9.85 -15.25
N LEU A 23 -3.61 -9.29 -15.53
CA LEU A 23 -2.43 -9.57 -14.73
C LEU A 23 -2.79 -9.14 -13.31
N ALA A 24 -2.98 -10.12 -12.42
CA ALA A 24 -3.13 -9.86 -11.01
C ALA A 24 -1.90 -9.06 -10.56
N SER A 25 -2.10 -7.89 -9.97
CA SER A 25 -0.99 -7.12 -9.43
C SER A 25 -0.40 -7.90 -8.26
N GLU A 26 0.88 -8.18 -8.35
CA GLU A 26 1.62 -8.87 -7.30
C GLU A 26 2.10 -7.85 -6.29
N VAL A 27 1.79 -8.09 -5.02
CA VAL A 27 2.26 -7.28 -3.90
C VAL A 27 3.22 -8.09 -3.06
N LYS A 28 4.44 -7.57 -2.88
CA LYS A 28 5.48 -8.16 -2.04
C LYS A 28 5.57 -7.41 -0.73
N ILE A 29 5.51 -8.12 0.39
CA ILE A 29 5.65 -7.55 1.72
C ILE A 29 6.81 -8.20 2.43
N GLU A 30 7.76 -7.39 2.90
CA GLU A 30 8.88 -7.79 3.74
C GLU A 30 8.75 -7.16 5.12
N SER A 31 9.07 -7.93 6.16
CA SER A 31 9.13 -7.45 7.53
C SER A 31 10.06 -8.30 8.38
N ASP A 32 10.43 -7.80 9.56
CA ASP A 32 11.25 -8.57 10.50
C ASP A 32 10.47 -9.70 11.16
N LYS A 33 9.15 -9.56 11.33
CA LYS A 33 8.27 -10.55 11.94
C LYS A 33 6.94 -10.64 11.23
N VAL A 34 6.41 -11.85 11.12
CA VAL A 34 5.07 -12.13 10.56
C VAL A 34 4.28 -12.97 11.55
N GLU A 35 3.04 -12.59 11.79
CA GLU A 35 2.09 -13.32 12.63
C GLU A 35 0.80 -13.60 11.84
N PHE A 36 0.35 -14.85 11.89
CA PHE A 36 -0.94 -15.24 11.35
C PHE A 36 -1.98 -15.24 12.46
N LEU A 37 -3.05 -14.51 12.26
CA LEU A 37 -4.19 -14.43 13.18
C LEU A 37 -5.31 -15.34 12.66
N ASN A 38 -5.33 -16.59 13.12
CA ASN A 38 -6.23 -17.64 12.61
C ASN A 38 -7.72 -17.27 12.67
N ASP A 39 -8.14 -16.62 13.76
CA ASP A 39 -9.56 -16.30 13.98
C ASP A 39 -10.09 -15.25 13.00
N SER A 40 -9.27 -14.32 12.59
CA SER A 40 -9.64 -13.23 11.69
C SER A 40 -9.19 -13.44 10.25
N LYS A 41 -8.35 -14.45 9.98
CA LYS A 41 -7.63 -14.67 8.72
C LYS A 41 -6.78 -13.46 8.30
N ASN A 42 -6.28 -12.73 9.27
CA ASN A 42 -5.41 -11.59 9.04
C ASN A 42 -3.94 -12.00 9.15
N ILE A 43 -3.10 -11.31 8.40
CA ILE A 43 -1.64 -11.45 8.49
C ILE A 43 -1.08 -10.13 9.02
N SER A 44 -0.34 -10.21 10.12
CA SER A 44 0.31 -9.07 10.73
C SER A 44 1.80 -9.07 10.41
N PHE A 45 2.30 -7.93 9.94
CA PHE A 45 3.70 -7.67 9.61
C PHE A 45 4.25 -6.65 10.58
N LEU A 46 5.35 -6.98 11.25
CA LEU A 46 5.89 -6.17 12.34
C LEU A 46 7.37 -5.86 12.10
N SER A 47 7.69 -4.61 12.31
CA SER A 47 9.03 -4.01 12.23
C SER A 47 9.64 -4.03 10.83
N ASN A 48 10.12 -2.87 10.41
CA ASN A 48 10.79 -2.66 9.12
C ASN A 48 9.98 -3.19 7.95
N VAL A 49 8.71 -2.78 7.87
CA VAL A 49 7.79 -3.21 6.82
C VAL A 49 8.10 -2.47 5.53
N ASN A 50 8.31 -3.22 4.46
CA ASN A 50 8.42 -2.72 3.10
C ASN A 50 7.40 -3.43 2.22
N ILE A 51 6.60 -2.65 1.50
CA ILE A 51 5.58 -3.15 0.59
C ILE A 51 5.90 -2.64 -0.80
N ASN A 52 6.01 -3.57 -1.74
CA ASN A 52 6.31 -3.27 -3.13
C ASN A 52 5.21 -3.80 -4.03
N SER A 53 4.72 -2.94 -4.89
CA SER A 53 3.83 -3.30 -5.99
C SER A 53 4.38 -2.76 -7.32
N SER A 54 3.66 -2.97 -8.41
CA SER A 54 4.09 -2.49 -9.73
C SER A 54 4.27 -0.96 -9.81
N TYR A 55 3.60 -0.20 -8.94
CA TYR A 55 3.53 1.26 -9.04
C TYR A 55 4.04 2.00 -7.82
N VAL A 56 4.08 1.34 -6.66
CA VAL A 56 4.41 2.00 -5.40
C VAL A 56 5.33 1.16 -4.52
N GLU A 57 6.12 1.86 -3.74
CA GLU A 57 6.90 1.33 -2.63
C GLU A 57 6.46 2.04 -1.35
N ILE A 58 6.12 1.26 -0.32
CA ILE A 58 5.65 1.78 0.97
C ILE A 58 6.58 1.26 2.07
N SER A 59 7.00 2.16 2.96
CA SER A 59 7.81 1.82 4.13
C SER A 59 7.06 2.24 5.41
N ALA A 60 7.03 1.35 6.39
CA ALA A 60 6.29 1.58 7.62
C ALA A 60 6.84 0.74 8.79
N SER A 61 6.26 0.92 9.98
CA SER A 61 6.58 0.15 11.18
C SER A 61 5.81 -1.15 11.28
N SER A 62 4.56 -1.15 10.82
CA SER A 62 3.68 -2.33 10.85
C SER A 62 2.66 -2.31 9.72
N ALA A 63 2.12 -3.47 9.40
CA ALA A 63 1.03 -3.61 8.46
C ALA A 63 0.16 -4.82 8.82
N ILE A 64 -1.11 -4.75 8.49
CA ILE A 64 -2.06 -5.85 8.64
C ILE A 64 -2.77 -6.04 7.30
N TYR A 65 -2.66 -7.24 6.76
CA TYR A 65 -3.45 -7.66 5.62
C TYR A 65 -4.76 -8.30 6.10
N ASP A 66 -5.88 -7.77 5.65
CA ASP A 66 -7.22 -8.28 5.88
C ASP A 66 -7.75 -8.91 4.59
N ASP A 67 -7.78 -10.24 4.56
CA ASP A 67 -8.19 -11.01 3.38
C ASP A 67 -9.67 -10.79 3.02
N LYS A 68 -10.53 -10.61 4.02
CA LYS A 68 -11.96 -10.40 3.80
C LYS A 68 -12.27 -9.04 3.18
N LYS A 69 -11.55 -8.02 3.59
CA LYS A 69 -11.70 -6.65 3.11
C LYS A 69 -10.79 -6.36 1.91
N GLU A 70 -9.88 -7.26 1.59
CA GLU A 70 -8.88 -7.08 0.53
C GLU A 70 -8.12 -5.76 0.66
N VAL A 71 -7.66 -5.46 1.86
CA VAL A 71 -6.93 -4.23 2.19
C VAL A 71 -5.71 -4.52 3.06
N ILE A 72 -4.65 -3.78 2.81
CA ILE A 72 -3.49 -3.71 3.70
C ILE A 72 -3.58 -2.39 4.47
N SER A 73 -3.70 -2.47 5.79
CA SER A 73 -3.65 -1.34 6.71
C SER A 73 -2.23 -1.16 7.21
N ILE A 74 -1.62 -0.04 6.91
CA ILE A 74 -0.19 0.23 7.11
C ILE A 74 -0.06 1.38 8.08
N SER A 75 0.80 1.25 9.10
CA SER A 75 1.01 2.26 10.13
C SER A 75 2.50 2.51 10.36
N GLY A 76 2.85 3.77 10.56
CA GLY A 76 4.21 4.21 10.83
C GLY A 76 4.23 5.60 11.46
N ASP A 77 5.41 6.08 11.74
CA ASP A 77 5.62 7.40 12.36
C ASP A 77 6.71 8.20 11.60
N PRO A 78 6.37 8.71 10.40
CA PRO A 78 5.23 8.37 9.54
C PRO A 78 5.42 7.10 8.71
N SER A 79 4.34 6.63 8.08
CA SER A 79 4.43 5.73 6.93
C SER A 79 4.74 6.54 5.67
N THR A 80 5.62 6.05 4.81
CA THR A 80 6.03 6.74 3.59
C THR A 80 5.67 5.94 2.35
N ILE A 81 5.36 6.63 1.27
CA ILE A 81 5.05 6.03 -0.03
C ILE A 81 5.80 6.76 -1.14
N LYS A 82 6.31 6.00 -2.10
CA LYS A 82 6.89 6.50 -3.34
C LYS A 82 6.19 5.88 -4.52
N SER A 83 5.92 6.66 -5.54
CA SER A 83 5.39 6.18 -6.81
C SER A 83 6.38 6.42 -7.93
N TYR A 84 6.51 5.44 -8.83
CA TYR A 84 7.52 5.44 -9.90
C TYR A 84 6.92 5.32 -11.30
N LYS A 85 5.65 5.66 -11.49
CA LYS A 85 5.05 5.49 -12.81
C LYS A 85 5.49 6.58 -13.79
N GLU A 86 6.03 6.15 -14.96
CA GLU A 86 6.23 6.98 -16.17
C GLU A 86 6.84 8.38 -15.93
N ASN A 87 7.94 8.47 -15.19
CA ASN A 87 8.59 9.73 -14.79
C ASN A 87 7.73 10.60 -13.84
N ASN A 88 6.57 10.16 -13.42
CA ASN A 88 5.78 10.84 -12.41
C ASN A 88 6.20 10.34 -11.02
N PHE A 89 7.30 10.88 -10.52
CA PHE A 89 7.76 10.60 -9.18
C PHE A 89 7.00 11.46 -8.18
N PHE A 90 6.32 10.84 -7.25
CA PHE A 90 5.87 11.55 -6.08
C PHE A 90 6.29 10.81 -4.81
N ASN A 91 6.45 11.59 -3.75
CA ASN A 91 6.66 11.09 -2.40
C ASN A 91 5.47 11.51 -1.55
N GLY A 92 4.99 10.60 -0.73
CA GLY A 92 3.93 10.88 0.22
C GLY A 92 4.25 10.33 1.59
N GLU A 93 3.55 10.83 2.58
CA GLU A 93 3.60 10.34 3.95
C GLU A 93 2.25 10.52 4.64
N ALA A 94 1.97 9.67 5.60
CA ALA A 94 0.79 9.75 6.45
C ALA A 94 1.01 8.91 7.73
N GLU A 95 0.19 9.14 8.73
CA GLU A 95 0.16 8.28 9.92
C GLU A 95 -0.27 6.86 9.56
N LYS A 96 -1.24 6.76 8.66
CA LYS A 96 -1.80 5.49 8.19
C LYS A 96 -1.96 5.50 6.67
N ILE A 97 -1.63 4.38 6.04
CA ILE A 97 -1.86 4.14 4.63
C ILE A 97 -2.76 2.92 4.48
N LEU A 98 -3.83 3.05 3.69
CA LEU A 98 -4.67 1.94 3.28
C LEU A 98 -4.37 1.63 1.82
N PHE A 99 -3.94 0.42 1.55
CA PHE A 99 -3.67 -0.05 0.19
C PHE A 99 -4.68 -1.13 -0.19
N PHE A 100 -5.50 -0.82 -1.19
CA PHE A 100 -6.62 -1.66 -1.62
C PHE A 100 -6.26 -2.56 -2.80
N SER A 101 -7.00 -3.63 -2.99
CA SER A 101 -6.81 -4.59 -4.09
C SER A 101 -7.00 -3.98 -5.48
N ASP A 102 -7.77 -2.90 -5.60
CA ASP A 102 -7.92 -2.12 -6.84
C ASP A 102 -6.76 -1.13 -7.08
N GLU A 103 -5.69 -1.24 -6.28
CA GLU A 103 -4.48 -0.40 -6.29
C GLU A 103 -4.70 1.04 -5.80
N LYS A 104 -5.88 1.42 -5.35
CA LYS A 104 -6.08 2.71 -4.68
C LYS A 104 -5.33 2.78 -3.36
N VAL A 105 -4.82 3.96 -3.07
CA VAL A 105 -4.09 4.27 -1.85
C VAL A 105 -4.78 5.41 -1.13
N HIS A 106 -5.11 5.21 0.13
CA HIS A 106 -5.59 6.26 1.01
C HIS A 106 -4.50 6.62 2.02
N LEU A 107 -4.09 7.87 2.01
CA LEU A 107 -3.18 8.46 3.00
C LEU A 107 -4.04 9.13 4.06
N VAL A 108 -4.00 8.65 5.30
CA VAL A 108 -4.89 9.06 6.38
C VAL A 108 -4.11 9.60 7.57
N GLY A 109 -4.45 10.79 8.01
CA GLY A 109 -3.83 11.47 9.15
C GLY A 109 -2.51 12.15 8.78
N ASN A 110 -2.48 13.48 8.92
CA ASN A 110 -1.32 14.31 8.55
C ASN A 110 -0.73 13.92 7.19
N ALA A 111 -1.63 13.67 6.23
CA ALA A 111 -1.25 13.20 4.92
C ALA A 111 -0.60 14.31 4.10
N SER A 112 0.49 13.98 3.43
CA SER A 112 1.13 14.88 2.48
C SER A 112 1.60 14.13 1.23
N ILE A 113 1.54 14.82 0.09
CA ILE A 113 2.15 14.39 -1.16
C ILE A 113 2.99 15.53 -1.71
N LYS A 114 4.19 15.21 -2.15
CA LYS A 114 5.07 16.10 -2.88
C LYS A 114 5.31 15.58 -4.27
N PHE A 115 5.01 16.41 -5.25
CA PHE A 115 5.25 16.16 -6.66
C PHE A 115 5.94 17.39 -7.26
N GLU A 116 7.20 17.24 -7.63
CA GLU A 116 8.05 18.36 -8.10
C GLU A 116 8.05 19.54 -7.11
N LYS A 117 7.44 20.68 -7.51
CA LYS A 117 7.31 21.90 -6.68
C LYS A 117 5.95 22.03 -5.99
N ILE A 118 5.07 21.05 -6.18
CA ILE A 118 3.71 21.05 -5.61
C ILE A 118 3.72 20.20 -4.34
N SER A 119 3.13 20.75 -3.27
CA SER A 119 2.90 20.03 -2.03
C SER A 119 1.42 20.08 -1.68
N ILE A 120 0.83 18.93 -1.42
CA ILE A 120 -0.56 18.78 -0.99
C ILE A 120 -0.55 18.25 0.43
N ASN A 121 -1.23 18.93 1.34
CA ASN A 121 -1.39 18.51 2.73
C ASN A 121 -2.88 18.43 3.05
N SER A 122 -3.32 17.36 3.69
CA SER A 122 -4.72 17.11 4.00
C SER A 122 -4.85 16.05 5.10
N ASN A 123 -6.04 15.91 5.67
CA ASN A 123 -6.33 14.80 6.57
C ASN A 123 -6.53 13.47 5.83
N LEU A 124 -7.01 13.56 4.60
CA LEU A 124 -7.18 12.40 3.72
C LEU A 124 -6.74 12.76 2.31
N ILE A 125 -5.86 11.94 1.74
CA ILE A 125 -5.50 12.01 0.32
C ILE A 125 -5.76 10.63 -0.28
N ILE A 126 -6.57 10.60 -1.33
CA ILE A 126 -6.84 9.40 -2.11
C ILE A 126 -6.06 9.49 -3.41
N PHE A 127 -5.25 8.49 -3.65
CA PHE A 127 -4.37 8.42 -4.80
C PHE A 127 -4.59 7.12 -5.58
N ASN A 128 -4.66 7.23 -6.89
CA ASN A 128 -4.65 6.07 -7.77
C ASN A 128 -3.31 6.03 -8.53
N PRO A 129 -2.38 5.14 -8.16
CA PRO A 129 -1.06 5.11 -8.78
C PRO A 129 -1.08 4.71 -10.26
N ARG A 130 -2.12 4.00 -10.68
CA ARG A 130 -2.25 3.59 -12.08
C ARG A 130 -2.67 4.72 -13.00
N THR A 131 -3.58 5.58 -12.55
CA THR A 131 -4.10 6.71 -13.34
C THR A 131 -3.41 8.04 -13.02
N GLY A 132 -2.73 8.13 -11.88
CA GLY A 132 -2.16 9.37 -11.34
C GLY A 132 -3.17 10.33 -10.72
N LYS A 133 -4.45 9.93 -10.61
CA LYS A 133 -5.48 10.79 -10.04
C LYS A 133 -5.28 10.95 -8.54
N ILE A 134 -5.31 12.20 -8.08
CA ILE A 134 -5.23 12.58 -6.66
C ILE A 134 -6.48 13.35 -6.29
N THR A 135 -7.08 13.02 -5.16
CA THR A 135 -8.16 13.79 -4.52
C THR A 135 -7.83 13.97 -3.05
N SER A 136 -8.22 15.09 -2.47
CA SER A 136 -8.03 15.38 -1.05
C SER A 136 -9.35 15.77 -0.41
N ASP A 137 -9.48 15.46 0.87
CA ASP A 137 -10.63 15.81 1.70
C ASP A 137 -10.15 16.21 3.10
N ASN A 138 -10.72 17.31 3.63
CA ASN A 138 -10.37 17.87 4.94
C ASN A 138 -11.48 17.66 5.95
#